data_88f9ae4d572525f93640c2218e87dc4e
#
_entry.id   88f9ae4d572525f93640c2218e87dc4e
#
_cell.length_a   1.000
_cell.length_b   1.000
_cell.length_c   1.000
_cell.angle_alpha   90.00
_cell.angle_beta   90.00
_cell.angle_gamma   90.00
#
_symmetry.space_group_name_H-M   'P 1'
#
loop_
_entity.id
_entity.type
_entity.pdbx_description
1 polymer ?
#
loop_
_entity_poly.entity_id
_entity_poly.type
_entity_poly.pdbx_seq_one_letter_code
_entity_poly.pdbx_strand_id
1 'polypeptide(L)'
;MTNNTTAATVRRLRTERGFTQADIAARMTERGHGWYAQTVQKIESYGRPLRLDEAVSLSEILRVPLDQLAGVSAPASMSQADIAREIQRLAGMLAHAQT
;
A
#
# COMPACT_ATOMS: atom_id res chain seq x y z
N MET A 1 -14.77 -2.51 11.53
CA MET A 1 -15.39 -1.32 10.95
C MET A 1 -14.40 -0.46 10.20
N THR A 2 -13.27 -0.22 10.79
CA THR A 2 -12.26 0.64 10.19
C THR A 2 -11.47 -0.04 9.08
N ASN A 3 -11.47 -1.36 9.02
CA ASN A 3 -10.66 -2.10 8.07
C ASN A 3 -11.16 -1.97 6.64
N ASN A 4 -12.44 -1.65 6.48
CA ASN A 4 -13.04 -1.57 5.15
C ASN A 4 -12.64 -0.31 4.41
N THR A 5 -12.14 0.71 5.10
CA THR A 5 -11.75 1.96 4.47
C THR A 5 -10.55 1.75 3.54
N THR A 6 -9.52 1.04 4.00
CA THR A 6 -8.35 0.76 3.18
C THR A 6 -8.74 -0.13 1.99
N ALA A 7 -9.52 -1.17 2.25
CA ALA A 7 -9.96 -2.09 1.20
C ALA A 7 -10.72 -1.34 0.09
N ALA A 8 -11.68 -0.51 0.49
CA ALA A 8 -12.47 0.26 -0.46
C ALA A 8 -11.62 1.26 -1.23
N THR A 9 -10.69 1.90 -0.55
CA THR A 9 -9.80 2.89 -1.18
C THR A 9 -8.89 2.22 -2.21
N VAL A 10 -8.29 1.10 -1.86
CA VAL A 10 -7.42 0.36 -2.79
C VAL A 10 -8.20 -0.04 -4.03
N ARG A 11 -9.40 -0.59 -3.83
CA ARG A 11 -10.23 -1.01 -4.95
C ARG A 11 -10.61 0.17 -5.83
N ARG A 12 -11.04 1.27 -5.23
CA ARG A 12 -11.45 2.46 -5.97
C ARG A 12 -10.28 3.02 -6.78
N LEU A 13 -9.13 3.19 -6.15
CA LEU A 13 -7.97 3.75 -6.85
C LEU A 13 -7.48 2.82 -7.95
N ARG A 14 -7.49 1.53 -7.69
CA ARG A 14 -7.09 0.54 -8.70
C ARG A 14 -7.99 0.64 -9.94
N THR A 15 -9.29 0.63 -9.72
CA THR A 15 -10.24 0.65 -10.84
C THR A 15 -10.21 1.98 -11.57
N GLU A 16 -10.04 3.10 -10.85
CA GLU A 16 -9.94 4.41 -11.49
C GLU A 16 -8.74 4.51 -12.43
N ARG A 17 -7.68 3.78 -12.11
CA ARG A 17 -6.47 3.79 -12.93
C ARG A 17 -6.42 2.66 -13.95
N GLY A 18 -7.49 1.87 -14.02
CA GLY A 18 -7.60 0.82 -15.01
C GLY A 18 -6.74 -0.41 -14.75
N PHE A 19 -6.31 -0.61 -13.51
CA PHE A 19 -5.51 -1.80 -13.16
C PHE A 19 -6.43 -2.95 -12.77
N THR A 20 -6.08 -4.16 -13.22
CA THR A 20 -6.68 -5.37 -12.69
C THR A 20 -5.97 -5.75 -11.39
N GLN A 21 -6.55 -6.70 -10.66
CA GLN A 21 -5.86 -7.23 -9.46
C GLN A 21 -4.52 -7.86 -9.84
N ALA A 22 -4.47 -8.55 -10.97
CA ALA A 22 -3.23 -9.14 -11.45
C ALA A 22 -2.19 -8.08 -11.82
N ASP A 23 -2.63 -6.95 -12.37
CA ASP A 23 -1.73 -5.85 -12.71
C ASP A 23 -1.05 -5.30 -11.46
N ILE A 24 -1.82 -5.08 -10.39
CA ILE A 24 -1.27 -4.60 -9.13
C ILE A 24 -0.30 -5.62 -8.56
N ALA A 25 -0.67 -6.89 -8.58
CA ALA A 25 0.21 -7.95 -8.07
C ALA A 25 1.54 -7.99 -8.81
N ALA A 26 1.50 -7.86 -10.14
CA ALA A 26 2.72 -7.87 -10.94
C ALA A 26 3.62 -6.69 -10.59
N ARG A 27 3.04 -5.51 -10.42
CA ARG A 27 3.82 -4.33 -10.08
C ARG A 27 4.41 -4.41 -8.68
N MET A 28 3.66 -4.98 -7.74
CA MET A 28 4.18 -5.20 -6.39
C MET A 28 5.29 -6.23 -6.38
N THR A 29 5.17 -7.26 -7.21
CA THR A 29 6.23 -8.27 -7.34
C THR A 29 7.51 -7.66 -7.89
N GLU A 30 7.40 -6.73 -8.84
CA GLU A 30 8.56 -6.01 -9.36
C GLU A 30 9.28 -5.23 -8.27
N ARG A 31 8.56 -4.86 -7.22
CA ARG A 31 9.11 -4.13 -6.08
C ARG A 31 9.55 -5.05 -4.94
N GLY A 32 9.53 -6.36 -5.18
CA GLY A 32 10.05 -7.34 -4.23
C GLY A 32 9.05 -7.89 -3.24
N HIS A 33 7.75 -7.66 -3.45
CA HIS A 33 6.76 -8.08 -2.46
C HIS A 33 6.16 -9.47 -2.71
N GLY A 34 6.37 -10.05 -3.88
CA GLY A 34 5.91 -11.41 -4.16
C GLY A 34 4.39 -11.56 -4.06
N TRP A 35 3.64 -10.61 -4.59
CA TRP A 35 2.18 -10.65 -4.53
C TRP A 35 1.59 -11.44 -5.69
N TYR A 36 0.41 -12.00 -5.44
CA TYR A 36 -0.45 -12.63 -6.45
C TYR A 36 -1.76 -11.85 -6.55
N ALA A 37 -2.53 -12.10 -7.61
CA ALA A 37 -3.84 -11.47 -7.75
C ALA A 37 -4.71 -11.77 -6.52
N GLN A 38 -4.60 -12.97 -5.96
CA GLN A 38 -5.32 -13.35 -4.74
C GLN A 38 -4.94 -12.49 -3.54
N THR A 39 -3.70 -12.02 -3.49
CA THR A 39 -3.26 -11.11 -2.43
C THR A 39 -4.06 -9.82 -2.47
N VAL A 40 -4.21 -9.25 -3.66
CA VAL A 40 -4.99 -8.03 -3.85
C VAL A 40 -6.46 -8.28 -3.52
N GLN A 41 -6.99 -9.42 -3.94
CA GLN A 41 -8.36 -9.80 -3.61
C GLN A 41 -8.57 -9.86 -2.10
N LYS A 42 -7.64 -10.44 -1.37
CA LYS A 42 -7.74 -10.55 0.09
C LYS A 42 -7.74 -9.16 0.75
N ILE A 43 -6.97 -8.24 0.23
CA ILE A 43 -6.96 -6.88 0.74
C ILE A 43 -8.33 -6.23 0.50
N GLU A 44 -8.85 -6.34 -0.71
CA GLU A 44 -10.07 -5.65 -1.12
C GLU A 44 -11.32 -6.30 -0.54
N SER A 45 -11.34 -7.62 -0.43
CA SER A 45 -12.57 -8.35 -0.06
C SER A 45 -12.57 -8.83 1.38
N TYR A 46 -11.40 -9.14 1.93
CA TYR A 46 -11.32 -9.74 3.27
C TYR A 46 -10.59 -8.85 4.27
N GLY A 47 -10.20 -7.65 3.86
CA GLY A 47 -9.57 -6.72 4.78
C GLY A 47 -8.18 -7.13 5.24
N ARG A 48 -7.44 -7.87 4.42
CA ARG A 48 -6.06 -8.20 4.75
C ARG A 48 -5.30 -6.89 5.00
N PRO A 49 -4.63 -6.75 6.15
CA PRO A 49 -3.92 -5.51 6.45
C PRO A 49 -2.72 -5.32 5.53
N LEU A 50 -2.42 -4.07 5.24
CA LEU A 50 -1.21 -3.69 4.51
C LEU A 50 -0.09 -3.42 5.50
N ARG A 51 1.09 -3.94 5.21
CA ARG A 51 2.28 -3.54 5.93
C ARG A 51 2.69 -2.16 5.42
N LEU A 52 3.47 -1.44 6.23
CA LEU A 52 3.86 -0.08 5.86
C LEU A 52 4.66 -0.06 4.56
N ASP A 53 5.61 -0.98 4.39
CA ASP A 53 6.40 -1.06 3.17
C ASP A 53 5.53 -1.39 1.95
N GLU A 54 4.53 -2.24 2.14
CA GLU A 54 3.56 -2.56 1.08
C GLU A 54 2.74 -1.32 0.72
N ALA A 55 2.31 -0.59 1.73
CA ALA A 55 1.51 0.61 1.51
C ALA A 55 2.30 1.69 0.77
N VAL A 56 3.57 1.86 1.09
CA VAL A 56 4.43 2.81 0.39
C VAL A 56 4.55 2.44 -1.09
N SER A 57 4.83 1.17 -1.39
CA SER A 57 4.93 0.71 -2.77
C SER A 57 3.61 0.89 -3.50
N LEU A 58 2.50 0.54 -2.86
CA LEU A 58 1.19 0.63 -3.46
C LEU A 58 0.81 2.09 -3.75
N SER A 59 1.15 3.01 -2.83
CA SER A 59 0.88 4.43 -3.05
C SER A 59 1.64 4.95 -4.26
N GLU A 60 2.85 4.49 -4.47
CA GLU A 60 3.64 4.87 -5.64
C GLU A 60 3.06 4.32 -6.93
N ILE A 61 2.61 3.08 -6.90
CA ILE A 61 1.98 2.45 -8.06
C ILE A 61 0.69 3.18 -8.43
N LEU A 62 -0.12 3.49 -7.43
CA LEU A 62 -1.39 4.17 -7.63
C LEU A 62 -1.23 5.69 -7.78
N ARG A 63 -0.04 6.21 -7.56
CA ARG A 63 0.29 7.64 -7.70
C ARG A 63 -0.60 8.51 -6.80
N VAL A 64 -0.69 8.11 -5.55
CA VAL A 64 -1.43 8.86 -4.54
C VAL A 64 -0.56 9.02 -3.31
N PRO A 65 -0.80 10.06 -2.50
CA PRO A 65 -0.12 10.18 -1.21
C PRO A 65 -0.50 9.01 -0.31
N LEU A 66 0.42 8.62 0.55
CA LEU A 66 0.21 7.48 1.43
C LEU A 66 -0.99 7.69 2.35
N ASP A 67 -1.28 8.93 2.74
CA ASP A 67 -2.40 9.21 3.62
C ASP A 67 -3.75 8.90 2.98
N GLN A 68 -3.82 8.81 1.65
CA GLN A 68 -5.05 8.37 0.99
C GLN A 68 -5.30 6.88 1.16
N LEU A 69 -4.28 6.13 1.55
CA LEU A 69 -4.45 4.74 1.95
C LEU A 69 -4.75 4.67 3.45
N ALA A 70 -5.73 5.46 3.88
CA ALA A 70 -6.11 5.54 5.29
C ALA A 70 -6.41 4.16 5.84
N GLY A 71 -6.08 3.93 7.10
CA GLY A 71 -6.28 2.62 7.70
C GLY A 71 -5.10 1.69 7.53
N VAL A 72 -3.98 2.18 6.98
CA VAL A 72 -2.73 1.42 6.99
C VAL A 72 -2.40 1.09 8.44
N SER A 73 -1.94 -0.15 8.64
CA SER A 73 -1.63 -0.64 9.98
C SER A 73 -0.49 0.14 10.60
N ALA A 74 -0.84 1.12 11.40
CA ALA A 74 0.09 1.81 12.27
C ALA A 74 -0.43 1.66 13.68
N PRO A 75 0.45 1.55 14.69
CA PRO A 75 -0.02 1.52 16.07
C PRO A 75 -0.83 2.76 16.37
N ALA A 76 -1.90 2.60 17.14
CA ALA A 76 -2.76 3.73 17.49
C ALA A 76 -2.00 4.82 18.23
N SER A 77 -0.89 4.46 18.88
CA SER A 77 -0.02 5.40 19.57
C SER A 77 0.89 6.19 18.65
N MET A 78 0.93 5.84 17.36
CA MET A 78 1.84 6.45 16.42
C MET A 78 1.24 7.75 15.90
N SER A 79 1.97 8.85 16.03
CA SER A 79 1.51 10.14 15.53
C SER A 79 1.76 10.23 14.03
N GLN A 80 1.14 11.24 13.40
CA GLN A 80 1.39 11.49 11.97
C GLN A 80 2.85 11.81 11.70
N ALA A 81 3.50 12.50 12.62
CA ALA A 81 4.92 12.82 12.47
C ALA A 81 5.76 11.55 12.49
N ASP A 82 5.41 10.60 13.35
CA ASP A 82 6.13 9.32 13.41
C ASP A 82 5.91 8.51 12.13
N ILE A 83 4.70 8.53 11.61
CA ILE A 83 4.40 7.84 10.36
C ILE A 83 5.18 8.45 9.21
N ALA A 84 5.20 9.78 9.13
CA ALA A 84 5.93 10.48 8.07
C ALA A 84 7.42 10.18 8.14
N ARG A 85 7.97 10.12 9.35
CA ARG A 85 9.38 9.80 9.56
C ARG A 85 9.70 8.39 9.08
N GLU A 86 8.82 7.44 9.40
CA GLU A 86 8.99 6.06 8.97
C GLU A 86 8.92 5.94 7.45
N ILE A 87 8.00 6.67 6.82
CA ILE A 87 7.87 6.69 5.36
C ILE A 87 9.15 7.22 4.73
N GLN A 88 9.70 8.31 5.27
CA GLN A 88 10.93 8.88 4.74
C GLN A 88 12.09 7.91 4.86
N ARG A 89 12.16 7.18 5.97
CA ARG A 89 13.19 6.19 6.18
C ARG A 89 13.11 5.08 5.13
N LEU A 90 11.90 4.57 4.89
CA LEU A 90 11.70 3.51 3.91
C LEU A 90 11.98 4.01 2.49
N ALA A 91 11.55 5.22 2.18
CA ALA A 91 11.82 5.82 0.86
C ALA A 91 13.32 5.99 0.64
N GLY A 92 14.04 6.41 1.68
CA GLY A 92 15.49 6.53 1.61
C GLY A 92 16.16 5.19 1.36
N MET A 93 15.69 4.14 2.03
CA MET A 93 16.22 2.80 1.82
C MET A 93 15.98 2.30 0.42
N LEU A 94 14.79 2.56 -0.14
CA LEU A 94 14.48 2.16 -1.50
C LEU A 94 15.33 2.90 -2.51
N ALA A 95 15.50 4.21 -2.33
CA ALA A 95 16.37 5.00 -3.20
C ALA A 95 17.79 4.51 -3.14
N HIS A 96 18.26 4.14 -1.96
CA HIS A 96 19.62 3.63 -1.76
C HIS A 96 19.80 2.29 -2.48
N ALA A 97 18.80 1.45 -2.47
CA ALA A 97 18.87 0.14 -3.11
C ALA A 97 18.92 0.24 -4.63
N GLN A 98 18.48 1.36 -5.19
CA GLN A 98 18.47 1.56 -6.64
C GLN A 98 19.78 2.11 -7.18
N THR A 99 20.65 2.55 -6.32
CA THR A 99 21.96 3.05 -6.74
C THR A 99 23.00 1.97 -6.61
#